data_18223b8ca7b1cd9d5eb67f32db27adde
#
_entry.id   18223b8ca7b1cd9d5eb67f32db27adde
#
_cell.length_a   1.000
_cell.length_b   1.000
_cell.length_c   1.000
_cell.angle_alpha   90.00
_cell.angle_beta   90.00
_cell.angle_gamma   90.00
#
_symmetry.space_group_name_H-M   'P 1'
#
loop_
_entity.id
_entity.type
_entity.pdbx_description
1 polymer ?
#
loop_
_entity_poly.entity_id
_entity_poly.type
_entity_poly.pdbx_seq_one_letter_code
_entity_poly.pdbx_strand_id
1 'polypeptide(L)'
;MAAAKVVVHGAGSVGCFIGGCWQAHLDKVDYRTDPAALADADIVALTVKSASTAEAAREIATHCREGALVISFQNGISNVDVLKAELGDRFQVARGMVQYNVAFLGEGRFHKGVAGHLYTEDLPETRALAGRIGDGPAVLEVSDDMLGIAWGKLLINLNNAVAALSGRTLLDELSQRDYRRVVAASQREGLRLLKRAGIEPAKIGGVAPSLLPFIIGSPDLLFRNVFLAKWKIDAKARSSMNDDLIAGRRTEVDYLNGELVALAERLGMDAPINRRIVELVRLAERGVDPWGPGTLRRKVLGR
;
A
#
# COMPACT_ATOMS: atom_id res chain seq x y z
N MET A 1 -7.27 33.18 8.52
CA MET A 1 -6.32 32.62 7.51
C MET A 1 -7.15 31.97 6.43
N ALA A 2 -6.78 32.12 5.14
CA ALA A 2 -7.45 31.42 4.05
C ALA A 2 -7.33 29.90 4.26
N ALA A 3 -8.35 29.14 3.86
CA ALA A 3 -8.32 27.68 3.96
C ALA A 3 -7.23 27.10 3.04
N ALA A 4 -6.43 26.15 3.55
CA ALA A 4 -5.35 25.53 2.77
C ALA A 4 -5.90 24.87 1.51
N LYS A 5 -5.27 25.12 0.36
CA LYS A 5 -5.59 24.50 -0.92
C LYS A 5 -4.97 23.10 -0.99
N VAL A 6 -5.79 22.10 -1.22
CA VAL A 6 -5.38 20.70 -1.32
C VAL A 6 -5.48 20.22 -2.76
N VAL A 7 -4.41 19.59 -3.26
CA VAL A 7 -4.40 18.92 -4.57
C VAL A 7 -4.20 17.42 -4.35
N VAL A 8 -5.09 16.58 -4.91
CA VAL A 8 -4.89 15.13 -4.99
C VAL A 8 -4.20 14.84 -6.32
N HIS A 9 -2.91 14.50 -6.25
CA HIS A 9 -2.08 14.23 -7.42
C HIS A 9 -2.00 12.73 -7.72
N GLY A 10 -2.63 12.34 -8.82
CA GLY A 10 -2.80 10.95 -9.24
C GLY A 10 -4.27 10.54 -9.34
N ALA A 11 -4.76 10.38 -10.57
CA ALA A 11 -6.16 10.02 -10.87
C ALA A 11 -6.42 8.51 -10.94
N GLY A 12 -5.71 7.72 -10.14
CA GLY A 12 -6.01 6.30 -9.91
C GLY A 12 -7.22 6.10 -9.00
N SER A 13 -7.64 4.83 -8.79
CA SER A 13 -8.82 4.52 -7.96
C SER A 13 -8.77 5.16 -6.57
N VAL A 14 -7.61 5.13 -5.92
CA VAL A 14 -7.41 5.72 -4.58
C VAL A 14 -7.52 7.24 -4.64
N GLY A 15 -6.83 7.90 -5.57
CA GLY A 15 -6.85 9.36 -5.68
C GLY A 15 -8.23 9.91 -6.04
N CYS A 16 -8.93 9.29 -6.99
CA CYS A 16 -10.30 9.68 -7.33
C CYS A 16 -11.26 9.48 -6.16
N PHE A 17 -11.11 8.37 -5.40
CA PHE A 17 -11.94 8.13 -4.22
C PHE A 17 -11.68 9.17 -3.12
N ILE A 18 -10.41 9.46 -2.81
CA ILE A 18 -10.04 10.48 -1.81
C ILE A 18 -10.57 11.85 -2.23
N GLY A 19 -10.28 12.27 -3.46
CA GLY A 19 -10.71 13.57 -4.00
C GLY A 19 -12.24 13.71 -3.98
N GLY A 20 -12.96 12.68 -4.42
CA GLY A 20 -14.43 12.67 -4.40
C GLY A 20 -15.03 12.70 -3.00
N CYS A 21 -14.42 11.99 -2.02
CA CYS A 21 -14.88 12.05 -0.63
C CYS A 21 -14.57 13.38 0.03
N TRP A 22 -13.38 13.93 -0.19
CA TRP A 22 -12.97 15.21 0.40
C TRP A 22 -13.69 16.40 -0.23
N GLN A 23 -14.22 16.26 -1.44
CA GLN A 23 -15.04 17.29 -2.10
C GLN A 23 -16.19 17.79 -1.22
N ALA A 24 -16.79 16.91 -0.42
CA ALA A 24 -17.90 17.29 0.45
C ALA A 24 -17.49 18.23 1.61
N HIS A 25 -16.19 18.34 1.87
CA HIS A 25 -15.61 19.08 3.01
C HIS A 25 -14.70 20.23 2.58
N LEU A 26 -14.35 20.30 1.29
CA LEU A 26 -13.51 21.35 0.70
C LEU A 26 -14.37 22.25 -0.19
N ASP A 27 -14.19 23.56 -0.07
CA ASP A 27 -15.11 24.57 -0.61
C ASP A 27 -15.28 24.53 -2.13
N LYS A 28 -14.27 24.07 -2.88
CA LYS A 28 -14.30 24.00 -4.34
C LYS A 28 -13.42 22.87 -4.84
N VAL A 29 -13.94 22.06 -5.75
CA VAL A 29 -13.17 21.02 -6.45
C VAL A 29 -13.09 21.34 -7.93
N ASP A 30 -11.87 21.26 -8.47
CA ASP A 30 -11.55 21.42 -9.87
C ASP A 30 -10.75 20.21 -10.35
N TYR A 31 -11.18 19.60 -11.45
CA TYR A 31 -10.50 18.45 -12.04
C TYR A 31 -9.63 18.93 -13.19
N ARG A 32 -8.32 18.76 -13.07
CA ARG A 32 -7.33 19.22 -14.04
C ARG A 32 -6.44 18.07 -14.50
N THR A 33 -6.02 18.16 -15.76
CA THR A 33 -4.95 17.33 -16.33
C THR A 33 -3.64 18.10 -16.48
N ASP A 34 -3.68 19.41 -16.22
CA ASP A 34 -2.54 20.30 -16.33
C ASP A 34 -1.81 20.38 -14.97
N PRO A 35 -0.48 20.07 -14.91
CA PRO A 35 0.33 20.20 -13.70
C PRO A 35 0.35 21.62 -13.11
N ALA A 36 0.02 22.66 -13.87
CA ALA A 36 -0.14 24.02 -13.37
C ALA A 36 -1.19 24.12 -12.25
N ALA A 37 -2.08 23.13 -12.09
CA ALA A 37 -2.98 23.02 -10.95
C ALA A 37 -2.26 22.93 -9.59
N LEU A 38 -0.98 22.55 -9.58
CA LEU A 38 -0.13 22.46 -8.39
C LEU A 38 0.37 23.85 -7.90
N ALA A 39 0.30 24.90 -8.74
CA ALA A 39 1.03 26.17 -8.53
C ALA A 39 0.79 26.82 -7.17
N ASP A 40 -0.44 26.79 -6.68
CA ASP A 40 -0.86 27.39 -5.41
C ASP A 40 -1.33 26.34 -4.38
N ALA A 41 -0.93 25.07 -4.54
CA ALA A 41 -1.21 24.04 -3.56
C ALA A 41 -0.45 24.28 -2.25
N ASP A 42 -1.16 24.19 -1.13
CA ASP A 42 -0.58 24.16 0.21
C ASP A 42 -0.24 22.73 0.64
N ILE A 43 -1.08 21.79 0.19
CA ILE A 43 -0.93 20.36 0.47
C ILE A 43 -1.15 19.58 -0.82
N VAL A 44 -0.22 18.66 -1.11
CA VAL A 44 -0.31 17.70 -2.21
C VAL A 44 -0.49 16.31 -1.64
N ALA A 45 -1.67 15.71 -1.81
CA ALA A 45 -1.93 14.31 -1.50
C ALA A 45 -1.53 13.45 -2.70
N LEU A 46 -0.34 12.83 -2.63
CA LEU A 46 0.22 12.04 -3.72
C LEU A 46 -0.30 10.61 -3.70
N THR A 47 -0.94 10.18 -4.80
CA THR A 47 -1.60 8.89 -4.94
C THR A 47 -1.22 8.14 -6.23
N VAL A 48 -0.17 8.57 -6.92
CA VAL A 48 0.35 7.86 -8.10
C VAL A 48 0.91 6.49 -7.72
N LYS A 49 1.05 5.58 -8.69
CA LYS A 49 1.76 4.32 -8.46
C LYS A 49 3.20 4.57 -8.06
N SER A 50 3.75 3.73 -7.17
CA SER A 50 5.10 3.90 -6.61
C SER A 50 6.20 4.03 -7.65
N ALA A 51 6.06 3.38 -8.81
CA ALA A 51 7.01 3.52 -9.92
C ALA A 51 7.07 4.94 -10.53
N SER A 52 6.04 5.75 -10.34
CA SER A 52 5.96 7.14 -10.83
C SER A 52 6.32 8.19 -9.78
N THR A 53 6.82 7.79 -8.60
CA THR A 53 7.10 8.73 -7.50
C THR A 53 8.12 9.80 -7.89
N ALA A 54 9.24 9.41 -8.51
CA ALA A 54 10.28 10.35 -8.91
C ALA A 54 9.79 11.33 -10.00
N GLU A 55 8.99 10.86 -10.96
CA GLU A 55 8.39 11.70 -12.00
C GLU A 55 7.43 12.72 -11.38
N ALA A 56 6.52 12.25 -10.54
CA ALA A 56 5.57 13.14 -9.84
C ALA A 56 6.28 14.13 -8.91
N ALA A 57 7.38 13.74 -8.27
CA ALA A 57 8.19 14.65 -7.46
C ALA A 57 8.81 15.77 -8.30
N ARG A 58 9.36 15.47 -9.49
CA ARG A 58 9.89 16.49 -10.41
C ARG A 58 8.81 17.44 -10.93
N GLU A 59 7.62 16.91 -11.19
CA GLU A 59 6.46 17.70 -11.59
C GLU A 59 6.03 18.67 -10.47
N ILE A 60 5.95 18.16 -9.21
CA ILE A 60 5.72 18.99 -8.03
C ILE A 60 6.82 20.05 -7.87
N ALA A 61 8.10 19.67 -7.96
CA ALA A 61 9.22 20.60 -7.84
C ALA A 61 9.21 21.72 -8.88
N THR A 62 8.63 21.47 -10.05
CA THR A 62 8.56 22.42 -11.17
C THR A 62 7.36 23.37 -11.06
N HIS A 63 6.22 22.88 -10.62
CA HIS A 63 4.95 23.59 -10.70
C HIS A 63 4.40 24.05 -9.36
N CYS A 64 4.74 23.35 -8.26
CA CYS A 64 4.19 23.68 -6.94
C CYS A 64 5.01 24.77 -6.26
N ARG A 65 4.34 25.60 -5.47
CA ARG A 65 5.01 26.61 -4.64
C ARG A 65 5.90 25.93 -3.59
N GLU A 66 7.03 26.55 -3.27
CA GLU A 66 7.90 26.11 -2.19
C GLU A 66 7.19 26.19 -0.83
N GLY A 67 7.58 25.30 0.09
CA GLY A 67 6.97 25.19 1.41
C GLY A 67 5.68 24.38 1.47
N ALA A 68 5.15 23.90 0.33
CA ALA A 68 3.98 23.02 0.33
C ALA A 68 4.31 21.67 1.00
N LEU A 69 3.30 21.09 1.64
CA LEU A 69 3.37 19.76 2.25
C LEU A 69 2.97 18.69 1.23
N VAL A 70 3.85 17.71 0.98
CA VAL A 70 3.58 16.56 0.11
C VAL A 70 3.35 15.33 1.00
N ILE A 71 2.14 14.77 0.96
CA ILE A 71 1.77 13.56 1.70
C ILE A 71 1.73 12.38 0.74
N SER A 72 2.60 11.38 0.93
CA SER A 72 2.62 10.16 0.11
C SER A 72 1.60 9.14 0.62
N PHE A 73 0.46 9.01 -0.06
CA PHE A 73 -0.54 7.96 0.18
C PHE A 73 -0.30 6.69 -0.65
N GLN A 74 0.95 6.39 -0.93
CA GLN A 74 1.36 5.26 -1.75
C GLN A 74 1.64 4.03 -0.88
N ASN A 75 1.59 2.83 -1.50
CA ASN A 75 2.07 1.60 -0.86
C ASN A 75 3.61 1.63 -0.77
N GLY A 76 4.16 0.85 0.18
CA GLY A 76 5.62 0.73 0.35
C GLY A 76 6.17 1.69 1.40
N ILE A 77 7.48 1.68 1.53
CA ILE A 77 8.22 2.41 2.56
C ILE A 77 9.09 3.50 1.94
N SER A 78 9.79 3.17 0.85
CA SER A 78 10.83 3.99 0.23
C SER A 78 10.33 5.21 -0.53
N ASN A 79 9.03 5.32 -0.84
CA ASN A 79 8.48 6.46 -1.59
C ASN A 79 8.78 7.81 -0.95
N VAL A 80 8.75 7.89 0.39
CA VAL A 80 9.08 9.12 1.14
C VAL A 80 10.54 9.51 0.96
N ASP A 81 11.44 8.53 0.91
CA ASP A 81 12.87 8.80 0.71
C ASP A 81 13.13 9.30 -0.72
N VAL A 82 12.42 8.73 -1.72
CA VAL A 82 12.47 9.21 -3.11
C VAL A 82 11.95 10.65 -3.20
N LEU A 83 10.82 10.95 -2.55
CA LEU A 83 10.27 12.31 -2.53
C LEU A 83 11.25 13.30 -1.88
N LYS A 84 11.82 12.96 -0.73
CA LYS A 84 12.81 13.82 -0.05
C LYS A 84 14.04 14.07 -0.91
N ALA A 85 14.53 13.03 -1.61
CA ALA A 85 15.69 13.17 -2.49
C ALA A 85 15.42 14.08 -3.70
N GLU A 86 14.24 14.00 -4.31
CA GLU A 86 13.87 14.80 -5.49
C GLU A 86 13.44 16.23 -5.14
N LEU A 87 12.74 16.41 -4.02
CA LEU A 87 12.15 17.69 -3.62
C LEU A 87 13.11 18.55 -2.78
N GLY A 88 14.05 17.92 -2.07
CA GLY A 88 14.97 18.61 -1.17
C GLY A 88 14.26 19.35 -0.03
N ASP A 89 14.94 20.33 0.55
CA ASP A 89 14.43 21.14 1.68
C ASP A 89 13.39 22.20 1.27
N ARG A 90 13.08 22.30 -0.02
CA ARG A 90 12.08 23.25 -0.54
C ARG A 90 10.65 22.84 -0.18
N PHE A 91 10.42 21.57 0.14
CA PHE A 91 9.11 21.01 0.44
C PHE A 91 9.15 20.22 1.74
N GLN A 92 8.02 20.21 2.43
CA GLN A 92 7.81 19.26 3.52
C GLN A 92 7.28 17.93 2.94
N VAL A 93 7.79 16.80 3.40
CA VAL A 93 7.34 15.48 2.93
C VAL A 93 6.88 14.67 4.14
N ALA A 94 5.63 14.23 4.11
CA ALA A 94 5.02 13.39 5.13
C ALA A 94 4.66 12.00 4.56
N ARG A 95 4.79 10.99 5.39
CA ARG A 95 4.27 9.65 5.13
C ARG A 95 2.77 9.64 5.31
N GLY A 96 2.07 9.09 4.36
CA GLY A 96 0.67 8.72 4.47
C GLY A 96 0.46 7.21 4.28
N MET A 97 -0.71 6.72 4.61
CA MET A 97 -1.09 5.33 4.39
C MET A 97 -2.59 5.22 4.17
N VAL A 98 -2.98 4.41 3.20
CA VAL A 98 -4.38 4.05 2.91
C VAL A 98 -4.63 2.67 3.48
N GLN A 99 -5.49 2.54 4.48
CA GLN A 99 -5.75 1.26 5.15
C GLN A 99 -6.65 0.31 4.35
N TYR A 100 -7.35 0.82 3.37
CA TYR A 100 -8.32 0.10 2.54
C TYR A 100 -7.87 -0.01 1.08
N ASN A 101 -8.53 -0.86 0.32
CA ASN A 101 -8.46 -0.90 -1.13
C ASN A 101 -9.68 -0.20 -1.75
N VAL A 102 -9.48 0.34 -2.95
CA VAL A 102 -10.53 1.00 -3.74
C VAL A 102 -10.61 0.34 -5.10
N ALA A 103 -11.78 -0.17 -5.45
CA ALA A 103 -12.08 -0.70 -6.77
C ALA A 103 -12.86 0.32 -7.60
N PHE A 104 -12.46 0.49 -8.87
CA PHE A 104 -13.23 1.23 -9.85
C PHE A 104 -14.29 0.31 -10.48
N LEU A 105 -15.55 0.69 -10.38
CA LEU A 105 -16.69 -0.09 -10.88
C LEU A 105 -17.25 0.40 -12.21
N GLY A 106 -16.55 1.33 -12.87
CA GLY A 106 -17.02 2.01 -14.08
C GLY A 106 -17.91 3.23 -13.76
N GLU A 107 -18.12 4.09 -14.77
CA GLU A 107 -19.03 5.24 -14.72
C GLU A 107 -18.79 6.18 -13.51
N GLY A 108 -17.51 6.40 -13.13
CA GLY A 108 -17.14 7.26 -11.99
C GLY A 108 -17.46 6.68 -10.61
N ARG A 109 -17.88 5.41 -10.52
CA ARG A 109 -18.20 4.74 -9.25
C ARG A 109 -16.98 4.05 -8.67
N PHE A 110 -16.73 4.31 -7.40
CA PHE A 110 -15.62 3.72 -6.64
C PHE A 110 -16.17 2.98 -5.42
N HIS A 111 -15.62 1.81 -5.14
CA HIS A 111 -16.00 0.97 -4.00
C HIS A 111 -14.84 0.80 -3.03
N LYS A 112 -15.06 1.19 -1.77
CA LYS A 112 -14.15 0.93 -0.66
C LYS A 112 -14.33 -0.49 -0.18
N GLY A 113 -13.36 -1.36 -0.45
CA GLY A 113 -13.50 -2.81 -0.27
C GLY A 113 -13.47 -3.29 1.18
N VAL A 114 -12.81 -2.55 2.08
CA VAL A 114 -12.75 -2.86 3.52
C VAL A 114 -12.87 -1.58 4.35
N ALA A 115 -13.30 -1.72 5.61
CA ALA A 115 -13.27 -0.61 6.56
C ALA A 115 -11.82 -0.18 6.84
N GLY A 116 -11.64 1.10 7.17
CA GLY A 116 -10.34 1.65 7.50
C GLY A 116 -10.27 3.15 7.20
N HIS A 117 -9.18 3.77 7.59
CA HIS A 117 -8.95 5.20 7.48
C HIS A 117 -7.71 5.50 6.65
N LEU A 118 -7.53 6.76 6.30
CA LEU A 118 -6.25 7.31 5.86
C LEU A 118 -5.47 7.70 7.10
N TYR A 119 -4.16 7.48 7.08
CA TYR A 119 -3.25 7.92 8.13
C TYR A 119 -2.18 8.80 7.55
N THR A 120 -1.70 9.76 8.34
CA THR A 120 -0.53 10.57 7.99
C THR A 120 0.24 10.98 9.25
N GLU A 121 1.47 11.46 9.06
CA GLU A 121 2.28 12.00 10.14
C GLU A 121 1.57 13.14 10.87
N ASP A 122 1.76 13.23 12.18
CA ASP A 122 1.16 14.21 13.04
C ASP A 122 1.92 15.56 12.94
N LEU A 123 1.44 16.44 12.04
CA LEU A 123 1.94 17.78 11.78
C LEU A 123 0.82 18.81 11.96
N PRO A 124 1.13 20.10 12.21
CA PRO A 124 0.10 21.14 12.32
C PRO A 124 -0.82 21.18 11.09
N GLU A 125 -0.26 21.07 9.89
CA GLU A 125 -0.98 21.11 8.60
C GLU A 125 -1.88 19.89 8.44
N THR A 126 -1.41 18.69 8.81
CA THR A 126 -2.19 17.46 8.70
C THR A 126 -3.31 17.39 9.73
N ARG A 127 -3.10 17.90 10.96
CA ARG A 127 -4.17 18.08 11.97
C ARG A 127 -5.25 19.04 11.47
N ALA A 128 -4.86 20.17 10.88
CA ALA A 128 -5.79 21.13 10.34
C ALA A 128 -6.59 20.52 9.17
N LEU A 129 -5.93 19.77 8.28
CA LEU A 129 -6.60 19.05 7.20
C LEU A 129 -7.56 17.98 7.73
N ALA A 130 -7.15 17.16 8.68
CA ALA A 130 -7.99 16.14 9.31
C ALA A 130 -9.25 16.77 9.96
N GLY A 131 -9.09 17.88 10.67
CA GLY A 131 -10.20 18.62 11.26
C GLY A 131 -11.18 19.20 10.23
N ARG A 132 -10.71 19.58 9.03
CA ARG A 132 -11.58 20.04 7.94
C ARG A 132 -12.31 18.87 7.25
N ILE A 133 -11.65 17.74 7.07
CA ILE A 133 -12.26 16.55 6.45
C ILE A 133 -13.33 15.97 7.37
N GLY A 134 -13.09 15.94 8.69
CA GLY A 134 -14.03 15.39 9.66
C GLY A 134 -14.35 13.92 9.38
N ASP A 135 -15.59 13.53 9.71
CA ASP A 135 -16.07 12.16 9.51
C ASP A 135 -16.49 11.91 8.06
N GLY A 136 -16.27 10.69 7.58
CA GLY A 136 -16.67 10.31 6.23
C GLY A 136 -15.99 9.04 5.71
N PRO A 137 -16.20 8.68 4.44
CA PRO A 137 -15.61 7.46 3.87
C PRO A 137 -14.08 7.51 3.76
N ALA A 138 -13.49 8.72 3.67
CA ALA A 138 -12.05 8.95 3.56
C ALA A 138 -11.52 9.81 4.73
N VAL A 139 -11.91 9.43 5.96
CA VAL A 139 -11.39 10.03 7.20
C VAL A 139 -9.87 10.01 7.20
N LEU A 140 -9.28 11.14 7.59
CA LEU A 140 -7.83 11.28 7.79
C LEU A 140 -7.51 11.31 9.28
N GLU A 141 -6.71 10.38 9.73
CA GLU A 141 -6.17 10.32 11.08
C GLU A 141 -4.69 10.70 11.07
N VAL A 142 -4.23 11.34 12.15
CA VAL A 142 -2.81 11.67 12.32
C VAL A 142 -2.18 10.72 13.33
N SER A 143 -0.89 10.40 13.14
CA SER A 143 -0.15 9.49 14.02
C SER A 143 1.31 9.89 14.10
N ASP A 144 1.89 9.73 15.26
CA ASP A 144 3.34 9.85 15.53
C ASP A 144 4.12 8.57 15.19
N ASP A 145 3.43 7.43 14.96
CA ASP A 145 4.03 6.15 14.57
C ASP A 145 3.67 5.75 13.13
N MET A 146 3.87 6.64 12.18
CA MET A 146 3.59 6.31 10.76
C MET A 146 4.53 5.25 10.19
N LEU A 147 5.73 5.08 10.74
CA LEU A 147 6.66 4.03 10.30
C LEU A 147 6.13 2.65 10.70
N GLY A 148 5.72 2.47 11.96
CA GLY A 148 5.11 1.22 12.43
C GLY A 148 3.82 0.90 11.68
N ILE A 149 2.97 1.88 11.41
CA ILE A 149 1.73 1.72 10.62
C ILE A 149 2.05 1.25 9.18
N ALA A 150 3.01 1.87 8.51
CA ALA A 150 3.41 1.50 7.16
C ALA A 150 3.96 0.07 7.08
N TRP A 151 4.84 -0.33 8.02
CA TRP A 151 5.35 -1.70 8.07
C TRP A 151 4.28 -2.72 8.47
N GLY A 152 3.37 -2.38 9.38
CA GLY A 152 2.22 -3.23 9.70
C GLY A 152 1.35 -3.51 8.48
N LYS A 153 1.04 -2.48 7.69
CA LYS A 153 0.30 -2.62 6.43
C LYS A 153 1.09 -3.42 5.39
N LEU A 154 2.40 -3.19 5.26
CA LEU A 154 3.25 -3.92 4.33
C LEU A 154 3.22 -5.42 4.62
N LEU A 155 3.32 -5.85 5.89
CA LEU A 155 3.26 -7.26 6.26
C LEU A 155 1.96 -7.93 5.81
N ILE A 156 0.82 -7.23 5.85
CA ILE A 156 -0.45 -7.74 5.32
C ILE A 156 -0.38 -7.81 3.78
N ASN A 157 0.16 -6.78 3.13
CA ASN A 157 0.26 -6.67 1.68
C ASN A 157 1.23 -7.68 1.05
N LEU A 158 2.09 -8.36 1.83
CA LEU A 158 2.92 -9.46 1.31
C LEU A 158 2.08 -10.59 0.68
N ASN A 159 0.81 -10.72 1.07
CA ASN A 159 -0.11 -11.64 0.43
C ASN A 159 -0.40 -11.27 -1.04
N ASN A 160 -0.31 -10.00 -1.42
CA ASN A 160 -0.66 -9.55 -2.77
C ASN A 160 0.18 -10.23 -3.85
N ALA A 161 1.46 -10.46 -3.57
CA ALA A 161 2.37 -11.16 -4.48
C ALA A 161 1.98 -12.64 -4.65
N VAL A 162 1.64 -13.33 -3.56
CA VAL A 162 1.24 -14.74 -3.61
C VAL A 162 -0.10 -14.89 -4.33
N ALA A 163 -1.06 -14.01 -4.07
CA ALA A 163 -2.34 -13.97 -4.77
C ALA A 163 -2.14 -13.73 -6.29
N ALA A 164 -1.25 -12.81 -6.67
CA ALA A 164 -0.90 -12.56 -8.07
C ALA A 164 -0.25 -13.79 -8.74
N LEU A 165 0.71 -14.43 -8.07
CA LEU A 165 1.37 -15.64 -8.55
C LEU A 165 0.42 -16.84 -8.67
N SER A 166 -0.67 -16.85 -7.90
CA SER A 166 -1.71 -17.88 -7.97
C SER A 166 -2.68 -17.69 -9.13
N GLY A 167 -2.84 -16.45 -9.64
CA GLY A 167 -3.85 -16.06 -10.62
C GLY A 167 -5.30 -16.17 -10.12
N ARG A 168 -5.50 -16.34 -8.80
CA ARG A 168 -6.80 -16.66 -8.19
C ARG A 168 -7.41 -15.45 -7.48
N THR A 169 -8.69 -15.57 -7.09
CA THR A 169 -9.31 -14.64 -6.14
C THR A 169 -8.69 -14.82 -4.75
N LEU A 170 -8.77 -13.78 -3.91
CA LEU A 170 -8.23 -13.84 -2.54
C LEU A 170 -8.86 -14.98 -1.72
N LEU A 171 -10.17 -15.21 -1.90
CA LEU A 171 -10.88 -16.28 -1.21
C LEU A 171 -10.36 -17.67 -1.62
N ASP A 172 -10.16 -17.90 -2.92
CA ASP A 172 -9.67 -19.20 -3.43
C ASP A 172 -8.20 -19.42 -3.07
N GLU A 173 -7.36 -18.39 -3.19
CA GLU A 173 -5.95 -18.45 -2.79
C GLU A 173 -5.82 -18.78 -1.29
N LEU A 174 -6.48 -18.01 -0.42
CA LEU A 174 -6.45 -18.19 1.03
C LEU A 174 -7.12 -19.51 1.49
N SER A 175 -7.98 -20.11 0.70
CA SER A 175 -8.57 -21.41 1.00
C SER A 175 -7.57 -22.56 0.87
N GLN A 176 -6.40 -22.33 0.27
CA GLN A 176 -5.40 -23.35 -0.04
C GLN A 176 -4.14 -23.19 0.82
N ARG A 177 -3.89 -24.15 1.71
CA ARG A 177 -2.84 -24.09 2.73
C ARG A 177 -1.44 -23.85 2.18
N ASP A 178 -1.12 -24.38 1.00
CA ASP A 178 0.23 -24.25 0.45
C ASP A 178 0.55 -22.81 0.02
N TYR A 179 -0.43 -22.05 -0.50
CA TYR A 179 -0.26 -20.61 -0.70
C TYR A 179 -0.09 -19.88 0.64
N ARG A 180 -0.95 -20.16 1.62
CA ARG A 180 -0.85 -19.55 2.96
C ARG A 180 0.49 -19.84 3.65
N ARG A 181 1.10 -21.01 3.41
CA ARG A 181 2.46 -21.33 3.91
C ARG A 181 3.53 -20.41 3.30
N VAL A 182 3.41 -20.04 2.04
CA VAL A 182 4.31 -19.10 1.38
C VAL A 182 4.14 -17.71 2.00
N VAL A 183 2.90 -17.23 2.14
CA VAL A 183 2.61 -15.95 2.81
C VAL A 183 3.17 -15.93 4.23
N ALA A 184 2.89 -16.96 5.03
CA ALA A 184 3.38 -17.05 6.40
C ALA A 184 4.92 -17.07 6.49
N ALA A 185 5.60 -17.68 5.53
CA ALA A 185 7.07 -17.68 5.47
C ALA A 185 7.61 -16.29 5.13
N SER A 186 7.02 -15.60 4.15
CA SER A 186 7.34 -14.22 3.78
C SER A 186 7.16 -13.27 4.98
N GLN A 187 6.04 -13.38 5.70
CA GLN A 187 5.76 -12.57 6.90
C GLN A 187 6.74 -12.86 8.05
N ARG A 188 7.11 -14.13 8.31
CA ARG A 188 8.10 -14.47 9.34
C ARG A 188 9.48 -13.89 9.01
N GLU A 189 9.89 -13.93 7.75
CA GLU A 189 11.12 -13.32 7.31
C GLU A 189 11.09 -11.80 7.51
N GLY A 190 9.98 -11.14 7.13
CA GLY A 190 9.78 -9.71 7.37
C GLY A 190 9.84 -9.34 8.86
N LEU A 191 9.12 -10.06 9.72
CA LEU A 191 9.13 -9.81 11.17
C LEU A 191 10.52 -9.98 11.79
N ARG A 192 11.32 -10.97 11.31
CA ARG A 192 12.71 -11.15 11.76
C ARG A 192 13.57 -9.94 11.39
N LEU A 193 13.42 -9.41 10.19
CA LEU A 193 14.17 -8.24 9.71
C LEU A 193 13.77 -6.99 10.48
N LEU A 194 12.46 -6.76 10.67
CA LEU A 194 11.95 -5.62 11.45
C LEU A 194 12.45 -5.63 12.89
N LYS A 195 12.41 -6.80 13.54
CA LYS A 195 12.96 -6.96 14.89
C LYS A 195 14.46 -6.61 14.93
N ARG A 196 15.22 -7.02 13.93
CA ARG A 196 16.67 -6.71 13.84
C ARG A 196 16.93 -5.23 13.59
N ALA A 197 16.03 -4.57 12.85
CA ALA A 197 16.08 -3.13 12.58
C ALA A 197 15.57 -2.26 13.76
N GLY A 198 15.04 -2.86 14.82
CA GLY A 198 14.43 -2.12 15.92
C GLY A 198 13.09 -1.48 15.54
N ILE A 199 12.43 -1.97 14.48
CA ILE A 199 11.15 -1.44 14.00
C ILE A 199 10.02 -2.30 14.56
N GLU A 200 9.06 -1.68 15.25
CA GLU A 200 7.87 -2.33 15.76
C GLU A 200 6.68 -2.03 14.84
N PRO A 201 6.21 -3.03 14.06
CA PRO A 201 5.09 -2.82 13.15
C PRO A 201 3.79 -2.68 13.94
N ALA A 202 2.99 -1.66 13.62
CA ALA A 202 1.72 -1.39 14.28
C ALA A 202 0.65 -2.45 13.98
N LYS A 203 -0.32 -2.60 14.88
CA LYS A 203 -1.50 -3.46 14.68
C LYS A 203 -2.38 -2.87 13.58
N ILE A 204 -2.77 -3.68 12.62
CA ILE A 204 -3.71 -3.31 11.57
C ILE A 204 -4.94 -4.21 11.69
N GLY A 205 -6.14 -3.61 11.71
CA GLY A 205 -7.38 -4.35 11.87
C GLY A 205 -7.48 -5.15 13.19
N GLY A 206 -6.81 -4.67 14.25
CA GLY A 206 -6.84 -5.28 15.58
C GLY A 206 -5.94 -6.52 15.76
N VAL A 207 -5.27 -6.99 14.71
CA VAL A 207 -4.38 -8.16 14.77
C VAL A 207 -2.94 -7.72 15.00
N ALA A 208 -2.28 -8.29 16.01
CA ALA A 208 -0.86 -8.07 16.22
C ALA A 208 -0.04 -8.68 15.08
N PRO A 209 0.91 -7.93 14.47
CA PRO A 209 1.70 -8.42 13.34
C PRO A 209 2.42 -9.73 13.61
N SER A 210 2.90 -9.95 14.84
CA SER A 210 3.54 -11.21 15.27
C SER A 210 2.65 -12.44 15.15
N LEU A 211 1.33 -12.28 15.17
CA LEU A 211 0.35 -13.36 15.05
C LEU A 211 0.00 -13.69 13.58
N LEU A 212 0.23 -12.77 12.65
CA LEU A 212 -0.15 -12.95 11.24
C LEU A 212 0.37 -14.28 10.65
N PRO A 213 1.67 -14.65 10.79
CA PRO A 213 2.17 -15.89 10.22
C PRO A 213 1.56 -17.14 10.83
N PHE A 214 1.14 -17.08 12.08
CA PHE A 214 0.48 -18.21 12.77
C PHE A 214 -0.95 -18.37 12.29
N ILE A 215 -1.68 -17.25 12.18
CA ILE A 215 -3.05 -17.24 11.68
C ILE A 215 -3.09 -17.76 10.24
N ILE A 216 -2.32 -17.13 9.34
CA ILE A 216 -2.29 -17.50 7.92
C ILE A 216 -1.79 -18.94 7.72
N GLY A 217 -0.74 -19.37 8.43
CA GLY A 217 -0.15 -20.71 8.34
C GLY A 217 -0.93 -21.82 9.03
N SER A 218 -2.04 -21.51 9.71
CA SER A 218 -2.81 -22.48 10.50
C SER A 218 -3.40 -23.61 9.63
N PRO A 219 -3.76 -24.78 10.22
CA PRO A 219 -4.44 -25.87 9.51
C PRO A 219 -5.76 -25.40 8.86
N ASP A 220 -6.15 -26.03 7.75
CA ASP A 220 -7.30 -25.62 6.94
C ASP A 220 -8.60 -25.52 7.73
N LEU A 221 -8.88 -26.50 8.58
CA LEU A 221 -10.10 -26.52 9.37
C LEU A 221 -10.19 -25.30 10.31
N LEU A 222 -9.08 -24.99 10.99
CA LEU A 222 -9.01 -23.84 11.89
C LEU A 222 -9.08 -22.53 11.10
N PHE A 223 -8.32 -22.42 10.01
CA PHE A 223 -8.29 -21.20 9.21
C PHE A 223 -9.65 -20.86 8.61
N ARG A 224 -10.30 -21.83 7.96
CA ARG A 224 -11.61 -21.63 7.30
C ARG A 224 -12.71 -21.27 8.30
N ASN A 225 -12.80 -22.01 9.40
CA ASN A 225 -13.92 -21.87 10.33
C ASN A 225 -13.78 -20.68 11.30
N VAL A 226 -12.55 -20.27 11.61
CA VAL A 226 -12.30 -19.21 12.61
C VAL A 226 -11.93 -17.89 11.94
N PHE A 227 -11.00 -17.90 10.99
CA PHE A 227 -10.45 -16.66 10.44
C PHE A 227 -11.15 -16.25 9.14
N LEU A 228 -11.23 -17.12 8.16
CA LEU A 228 -11.77 -16.79 6.84
C LEU A 228 -13.27 -16.44 6.93
N ALA A 229 -14.03 -17.13 7.76
CA ALA A 229 -15.44 -16.85 7.99
C ALA A 229 -15.69 -15.44 8.58
N LYS A 230 -14.76 -14.94 9.41
CA LYS A 230 -14.86 -13.59 10.02
C LYS A 230 -14.46 -12.48 9.05
N TRP A 231 -13.55 -12.73 8.12
CA TRP A 231 -13.01 -11.70 7.23
C TRP A 231 -13.96 -11.27 6.12
N LYS A 232 -15.05 -12.02 5.87
CA LYS A 232 -16.09 -11.69 4.88
C LYS A 232 -15.51 -11.23 3.53
N ILE A 233 -14.50 -11.94 3.03
CA ILE A 233 -13.84 -11.62 1.78
C ILE A 233 -14.83 -11.84 0.64
N ASP A 234 -14.98 -10.83 -0.22
CA ASP A 234 -15.78 -10.97 -1.44
C ASP A 234 -15.17 -12.08 -2.33
N ALA A 235 -16.03 -12.98 -2.82
CA ALA A 235 -15.62 -14.12 -3.64
C ALA A 235 -14.91 -13.70 -4.96
N LYS A 236 -15.19 -12.49 -5.45
CA LYS A 236 -14.58 -11.92 -6.66
C LYS A 236 -13.37 -11.05 -6.36
N ALA A 237 -13.10 -10.74 -5.10
CA ALA A 237 -11.99 -9.86 -4.72
C ALA A 237 -10.64 -10.45 -5.15
N ARG A 238 -9.81 -9.62 -5.77
CA ARG A 238 -8.43 -9.92 -6.15
C ARG A 238 -7.48 -8.96 -5.45
N SER A 239 -6.20 -9.29 -5.41
CA SER A 239 -5.19 -8.33 -4.97
C SER A 239 -4.92 -7.32 -6.10
N SER A 240 -4.55 -6.09 -5.73
CA SER A 240 -4.16 -5.05 -6.70
C SER A 240 -3.04 -5.52 -7.64
N MET A 241 -2.12 -6.33 -7.13
CA MET A 241 -1.03 -6.88 -7.91
C MET A 241 -1.51 -7.93 -8.93
N ASN A 242 -2.55 -8.72 -8.60
CA ASN A 242 -3.17 -9.63 -9.55
C ASN A 242 -3.87 -8.85 -10.67
N ASP A 243 -4.59 -7.77 -10.33
CA ASP A 243 -5.24 -6.91 -11.32
C ASP A 243 -4.20 -6.22 -12.24
N ASP A 244 -3.04 -5.84 -11.70
CA ASP A 244 -1.95 -5.29 -12.51
C ASP A 244 -1.41 -6.33 -13.52
N LEU A 245 -1.18 -7.59 -13.11
CA LEU A 245 -0.74 -8.67 -14.01
C LEU A 245 -1.78 -8.95 -15.10
N ILE A 246 -3.07 -9.06 -14.75
CA ILE A 246 -4.16 -9.27 -15.71
C ILE A 246 -4.21 -8.15 -16.75
N ALA A 247 -3.96 -6.92 -16.32
CA ALA A 247 -3.95 -5.74 -17.19
C ALA A 247 -2.60 -5.54 -17.93
N GLY A 248 -1.64 -6.45 -17.82
CA GLY A 248 -0.32 -6.34 -18.44
C GLY A 248 0.51 -5.16 -17.89
N ARG A 249 0.22 -4.70 -16.69
CA ARG A 249 0.95 -3.59 -16.04
C ARG A 249 2.06 -4.12 -15.15
N ARG A 250 3.10 -3.32 -14.96
CA ARG A 250 4.10 -3.56 -13.90
C ARG A 250 3.44 -3.53 -12.54
N THR A 251 3.86 -4.48 -11.69
CA THR A 251 3.37 -4.59 -10.32
C THR A 251 4.16 -3.71 -9.34
N GLU A 252 3.66 -3.59 -8.12
CA GLU A 252 4.36 -2.91 -7.01
C GLU A 252 5.20 -3.90 -6.16
N VAL A 253 5.64 -5.05 -6.70
CA VAL A 253 6.37 -6.06 -5.93
C VAL A 253 7.66 -5.52 -5.32
N ASP A 254 8.35 -4.60 -5.99
CA ASP A 254 9.57 -3.98 -5.50
C ASP A 254 9.31 -3.08 -4.27
N TYR A 255 8.14 -2.47 -4.20
CA TYR A 255 7.69 -1.61 -3.10
C TYR A 255 6.96 -2.36 -1.97
N LEU A 256 6.81 -3.68 -2.09
CA LEU A 256 6.25 -4.56 -1.06
C LEU A 256 7.30 -5.60 -0.62
N ASN A 257 7.39 -6.74 -1.30
CA ASN A 257 8.39 -7.77 -0.97
C ASN A 257 9.83 -7.25 -1.17
N GLY A 258 10.06 -6.40 -2.16
CA GLY A 258 11.34 -5.76 -2.43
C GLY A 258 11.83 -4.87 -1.29
N GLU A 259 10.93 -4.20 -0.55
CA GLU A 259 11.31 -3.41 0.63
C GLU A 259 11.96 -4.27 1.72
N LEU A 260 11.49 -5.51 1.91
CA LEU A 260 12.12 -6.44 2.84
C LEU A 260 13.50 -6.91 2.34
N VAL A 261 13.66 -7.09 1.04
CA VAL A 261 14.96 -7.41 0.43
C VAL A 261 15.94 -6.26 0.65
N ALA A 262 15.51 -5.03 0.37
CA ALA A 262 16.31 -3.83 0.58
C ALA A 262 16.65 -3.60 2.07
N LEU A 263 15.69 -3.86 2.97
CA LEU A 263 15.94 -3.81 4.42
C LEU A 263 17.00 -4.84 4.83
N ALA A 264 16.90 -6.07 4.34
CA ALA A 264 17.87 -7.12 4.63
C ALA A 264 19.29 -6.71 4.18
N GLU A 265 19.43 -6.16 2.97
CA GLU A 265 20.71 -5.68 2.44
C GLU A 265 21.31 -4.58 3.32
N ARG A 266 20.52 -3.59 3.76
CA ARG A 266 20.97 -2.55 4.70
C ARG A 266 21.43 -3.09 6.05
N LEU A 267 20.84 -4.23 6.49
CA LEU A 267 21.18 -4.88 7.75
C LEU A 267 22.33 -5.90 7.64
N GLY A 268 22.89 -6.13 6.45
CA GLY A 268 23.85 -7.20 6.20
C GLY A 268 23.24 -8.61 6.43
N MET A 269 21.96 -8.76 6.20
CA MET A 269 21.19 -9.99 6.34
C MET A 269 20.68 -10.50 4.99
N ASP A 270 20.08 -11.69 4.96
CA ASP A 270 19.44 -12.24 3.77
C ASP A 270 17.92 -12.35 3.94
N ALA A 271 17.20 -12.19 2.81
CA ALA A 271 15.75 -12.32 2.68
C ALA A 271 15.40 -13.29 1.52
N PRO A 272 15.80 -14.57 1.61
CA PRO A 272 15.66 -15.50 0.49
C PRO A 272 14.21 -15.74 0.05
N ILE A 273 13.26 -15.74 0.99
CA ILE A 273 11.84 -15.97 0.69
C ILE A 273 11.28 -14.79 -0.12
N ASN A 274 11.46 -13.55 0.37
CA ASN A 274 10.94 -12.37 -0.30
C ASN A 274 11.67 -12.11 -1.62
N ARG A 275 12.98 -12.31 -1.68
CA ARG A 275 13.76 -12.24 -2.93
C ARG A 275 13.22 -13.21 -3.98
N ARG A 276 12.95 -14.47 -3.58
CA ARG A 276 12.38 -15.47 -4.49
C ARG A 276 10.98 -15.10 -4.97
N ILE A 277 10.14 -14.54 -4.11
CA ILE A 277 8.82 -14.05 -4.50
C ILE A 277 8.96 -12.91 -5.54
N VAL A 278 9.84 -11.94 -5.33
CA VAL A 278 10.11 -10.85 -6.28
C VAL A 278 10.53 -11.41 -7.66
N GLU A 279 11.46 -12.36 -7.67
CA GLU A 279 11.89 -13.02 -8.92
C GLU A 279 10.73 -13.68 -9.67
N LEU A 280 9.86 -14.41 -8.95
CA LEU A 280 8.72 -15.09 -9.56
C LEU A 280 7.67 -14.10 -10.09
N VAL A 281 7.40 -13.00 -9.36
CA VAL A 281 6.48 -11.96 -9.85
C VAL A 281 7.03 -11.30 -11.12
N ARG A 282 8.33 -11.05 -11.18
CA ARG A 282 8.96 -10.52 -12.41
C ARG A 282 8.89 -11.50 -13.59
N LEU A 283 8.88 -12.81 -13.34
CA LEU A 283 8.59 -13.81 -14.38
C LEU A 283 7.13 -13.74 -14.83
N ALA A 284 6.19 -13.59 -13.90
CA ALA A 284 4.77 -13.43 -14.23
C ALA A 284 4.51 -12.16 -15.05
N GLU A 285 5.19 -11.04 -14.75
CA GLU A 285 5.14 -9.81 -15.55
C GLU A 285 5.62 -10.00 -17.01
N ARG A 286 6.42 -11.05 -17.26
CA ARG A 286 6.87 -11.44 -18.62
C ARG A 286 5.97 -12.50 -19.26
N GLY A 287 4.81 -12.78 -18.67
CA GLY A 287 3.82 -13.69 -19.24
C GLY A 287 3.98 -15.16 -18.83
N VAL A 288 4.72 -15.44 -17.75
CA VAL A 288 4.74 -16.81 -17.21
C VAL A 288 3.43 -17.09 -16.50
N ASP A 289 2.81 -18.23 -16.81
CA ASP A 289 1.55 -18.66 -16.25
C ASP A 289 1.57 -18.79 -14.72
N PRO A 290 0.43 -18.57 -14.05
CA PRO A 290 0.27 -18.75 -12.61
C PRO A 290 0.65 -20.17 -12.15
N TRP A 291 1.17 -20.26 -10.93
CA TRP A 291 1.58 -21.54 -10.35
C TRP A 291 0.51 -22.13 -9.41
N GLY A 292 0.25 -23.41 -9.54
CA GLY A 292 -0.54 -24.15 -8.56
C GLY A 292 0.10 -24.17 -7.18
N PRO A 293 -0.69 -24.42 -6.09
CA PRO A 293 -0.28 -24.20 -4.70
C PRO A 293 0.98 -24.99 -4.30
N GLY A 294 1.02 -26.29 -4.60
CA GLY A 294 2.19 -27.13 -4.30
C GLY A 294 3.44 -26.74 -5.09
N THR A 295 3.26 -26.30 -6.35
CA THR A 295 4.38 -25.85 -7.20
C THR A 295 4.95 -24.53 -6.71
N LEU A 296 4.09 -23.53 -6.39
CA LEU A 296 4.55 -22.27 -5.85
C LEU A 296 5.28 -22.48 -4.52
N ARG A 297 4.73 -23.30 -3.61
CA ARG A 297 5.38 -23.64 -2.36
C ARG A 297 6.78 -24.21 -2.59
N ARG A 298 6.94 -25.21 -3.46
CA ARG A 298 8.27 -25.77 -3.75
C ARG A 298 9.24 -24.74 -4.33
N LYS A 299 8.76 -23.90 -5.25
CA LYS A 299 9.59 -22.84 -5.86
C LYS A 299 10.10 -21.79 -4.86
N VAL A 300 9.30 -21.50 -3.84
CA VAL A 300 9.64 -20.46 -2.84
C VAL A 300 10.33 -21.06 -1.61
N LEU A 301 9.85 -22.21 -1.11
CA LEU A 301 10.30 -22.79 0.16
C LEU A 301 11.28 -23.96 -0.03
N GLY A 302 11.53 -24.43 -1.25
CA GLY A 302 12.43 -25.54 -1.55
C GLY A 302 11.90 -26.94 -1.14
N ARG A 303 10.61 -27.04 -0.74
CA ARG A 303 10.03 -28.29 -0.23
C ARG A 303 8.50 -28.35 -0.41
#